data_89677dc3eb2f06e83b034e05a8cdcb73
#
_entry.id   89677dc3eb2f06e83b034e05a8cdcb73
#
_cell.length_a   1.000
_cell.length_b   1.000
_cell.length_c   1.000
_cell.angle_alpha   90.00
_cell.angle_beta   90.00
_cell.angle_gamma   90.00
#
_symmetry.space_group_name_H-M   'P 1'
#
loop_
_entity.id
_entity.type
_entity.pdbx_description
1 polymer ?
#
loop_
_entity_poly.entity_id
_entity_poly.type
_entity_poly.pdbx_seq_one_letter_code
_entity_poly.pdbx_strand_id
1 'polypeptide(L)'
;KNFDGYQTLSYFNVDVPGRTLQMPQIMKKAGVNNLIISRHERGLFYWKAPDGSKVRTYTPGHYIYFYNIMAKEDTAAVKELGKESILWYTKYNDIKQAKTVMPAMLNYELSWDQKPVANTLQFKDKWNRVQYIRKEGEMKWEKVNLPKFEYATADNFFNTLDHSTKNLPEIEGERPNVWLYIHGPSHEKAITASRKGDLLLPAAEAMASYRIM
;
A
#
# COMPACT_ATOMS: atom_id res chain seq x y z
N LYS A 1 -20.20 16.93 2.56
CA LYS A 1 -20.99 17.50 3.68
C LYS A 1 -21.54 16.46 4.66
N ASN A 2 -21.16 15.17 4.54
CA ASN A 2 -21.83 14.11 5.30
C ASN A 2 -21.03 13.60 6.52
N PHE A 3 -19.94 14.23 6.88
CA PHE A 3 -19.06 13.76 7.97
C PHE A 3 -18.63 14.87 8.93
N ASP A 4 -19.51 15.82 9.22
CA ASP A 4 -19.38 16.83 10.30
C ASP A 4 -17.96 17.38 10.51
N GLY A 5 -17.32 17.85 9.43
CA GLY A 5 -15.98 18.43 9.49
C GLY A 5 -14.80 17.42 9.47
N TYR A 6 -15.07 16.12 9.38
CA TYR A 6 -14.00 15.13 9.22
C TYR A 6 -13.35 15.27 7.85
N GLN A 7 -12.04 15.44 7.83
CA GLN A 7 -11.22 15.49 6.63
C GLN A 7 -10.32 14.25 6.55
N THR A 8 -10.47 13.47 5.51
CA THR A 8 -9.55 12.37 5.22
C THR A 8 -8.27 12.93 4.63
N LEU A 9 -7.14 12.73 5.30
CA LEU A 9 -5.82 13.17 4.83
C LEU A 9 -5.08 12.12 4.02
N SER A 10 -5.41 10.85 4.21
CA SER A 10 -4.77 9.71 3.57
C SER A 10 -5.78 8.82 2.85
N TYR A 11 -5.41 8.35 1.66
CA TYR A 11 -6.20 7.43 0.86
C TYR A 11 -5.49 6.08 0.72
N PHE A 12 -6.24 5.01 0.84
CA PHE A 12 -5.75 3.64 0.79
C PHE A 12 -6.27 2.95 -0.47
N ASN A 13 -5.38 2.65 -1.42
CA ASN A 13 -5.72 2.12 -2.73
C ASN A 13 -4.74 1.01 -3.13
N VAL A 14 -4.84 -0.15 -2.50
CA VAL A 14 -3.80 -1.17 -2.55
C VAL A 14 -3.99 -2.22 -3.62
N ASP A 15 -5.10 -2.94 -3.65
CA ASP A 15 -5.30 -4.03 -4.63
C ASP A 15 -6.07 -3.54 -5.87
N VAL A 16 -5.59 -2.47 -6.48
CA VAL A 16 -6.18 -1.88 -7.67
C VAL A 16 -5.22 -2.00 -8.85
N PRO A 17 -5.66 -2.60 -9.96
CA PRO A 17 -4.86 -2.75 -11.16
C PRO A 17 -4.83 -1.43 -11.95
N GLY A 18 -3.71 -0.75 -11.89
CA GLY A 18 -3.47 0.48 -12.63
C GLY A 18 -4.04 1.75 -11.99
N ARG A 19 -3.36 2.85 -12.23
CA ARG A 19 -3.74 4.18 -11.74
C ARG A 19 -3.30 5.23 -12.74
N THR A 20 -4.22 6.12 -13.08
CA THR A 20 -3.96 7.22 -14.00
C THR A 20 -2.90 8.18 -13.46
N LEU A 21 -2.15 8.79 -14.36
CA LEU A 21 -1.18 9.85 -14.04
C LEU A 21 -1.81 11.08 -13.38
N GLN A 22 -3.15 11.24 -13.48
CA GLN A 22 -3.89 12.33 -12.85
C GLN A 22 -4.26 12.06 -11.39
N MET A 23 -4.00 10.87 -10.87
CA MET A 23 -4.37 10.51 -9.48
C MET A 23 -3.87 11.54 -8.45
N PRO A 24 -2.62 12.01 -8.48
CA PRO A 24 -2.17 13.03 -7.52
C PRO A 24 -2.96 14.34 -7.60
N GLN A 25 -3.32 14.78 -8.78
CA GLN A 25 -4.14 15.98 -8.98
C GLN A 25 -5.54 15.80 -8.36
N ILE A 26 -6.18 14.66 -8.62
CA ILE A 26 -7.51 14.34 -8.09
C ILE A 26 -7.45 14.31 -6.56
N MET A 27 -6.46 13.63 -6.00
CA MET A 27 -6.26 13.54 -4.55
C MET A 27 -6.07 14.91 -3.91
N LYS A 28 -5.18 15.75 -4.48
CA LYS A 28 -4.94 17.11 -3.96
C LYS A 28 -6.19 17.98 -4.00
N LYS A 29 -6.97 17.93 -5.06
CA LYS A 29 -8.26 18.64 -5.16
C LYS A 29 -9.29 18.14 -4.16
N ALA A 30 -9.23 16.88 -3.78
CA ALA A 30 -10.07 16.30 -2.72
C ALA A 30 -9.55 16.58 -1.29
N GLY A 31 -8.41 17.29 -1.14
CA GLY A 31 -7.80 17.55 0.17
C GLY A 31 -6.96 16.41 0.72
N VAL A 32 -6.73 15.34 -0.06
CA VAL A 32 -5.92 14.19 0.33
C VAL A 32 -4.46 14.45 0.02
N ASN A 33 -3.60 14.32 1.01
CA ASN A 33 -2.16 14.60 0.90
C ASN A 33 -1.29 13.34 0.84
N ASN A 34 -1.83 12.21 1.27
CA ASN A 34 -1.09 10.97 1.41
C ASN A 34 -1.82 9.83 0.69
N LEU A 35 -1.06 8.92 0.12
CA LEU A 35 -1.58 7.78 -0.63
C LEU A 35 -0.79 6.52 -0.28
N ILE A 36 -1.51 5.43 -0.02
CA ILE A 36 -0.93 4.10 0.08
C ILE A 36 -1.40 3.29 -1.14
N ILE A 37 -0.44 2.81 -1.91
CA ILE A 37 -0.68 1.94 -3.07
C ILE A 37 0.10 0.64 -2.89
N SER A 38 -0.16 -0.35 -3.72
CA SER A 38 0.66 -1.57 -3.78
C SER A 38 0.90 -2.04 -5.21
N ARG A 39 1.55 -3.19 -5.36
CA ARG A 39 1.88 -3.82 -6.64
C ARG A 39 2.85 -3.01 -7.50
N HIS A 40 3.66 -2.18 -6.85
CA HIS A 40 4.76 -1.43 -7.43
C HIS A 40 6.03 -1.65 -6.62
N GLU A 41 7.14 -1.13 -7.11
CA GLU A 41 8.39 -1.16 -6.35
C GLU A 41 8.20 -0.51 -4.99
N ARG A 42 8.75 -1.17 -3.96
CA ARG A 42 8.64 -0.72 -2.57
C ARG A 42 9.34 0.63 -2.37
N GLY A 43 8.65 1.54 -1.69
CA GLY A 43 9.24 2.82 -1.37
C GLY A 43 8.29 3.88 -0.85
N LEU A 44 8.90 5.02 -0.54
CA LEU A 44 8.25 6.26 -0.15
C LEU A 44 8.72 7.36 -1.10
N PHE A 45 7.80 8.11 -1.71
CA PHE A 45 8.09 9.11 -2.72
C PHE A 45 6.97 10.14 -2.84
N TYR A 46 7.24 11.25 -3.52
CA TYR A 46 6.20 12.11 -4.02
C TYR A 46 5.79 11.68 -5.42
N TRP A 47 4.53 11.30 -5.58
CA TRP A 47 3.97 11.09 -6.90
C TRP A 47 3.41 12.39 -7.44
N LYS A 48 3.90 12.81 -8.61
CA LYS A 48 3.62 14.09 -9.23
C LYS A 48 2.75 13.91 -10.48
N ALA A 49 1.69 14.68 -10.54
CA ALA A 49 0.83 14.80 -11.72
C ALA A 49 1.35 15.85 -12.71
N PRO A 50 0.87 15.86 -13.98
CA PRO A 50 1.29 16.82 -15.00
C PRO A 50 1.05 18.28 -14.64
N ASP A 51 0.06 18.58 -13.80
CA ASP A 51 -0.23 19.94 -13.32
C ASP A 51 0.68 20.39 -12.16
N GLY A 52 1.66 19.56 -11.78
CA GLY A 52 2.58 19.83 -10.67
C GLY A 52 2.04 19.42 -9.29
N SER A 53 0.79 18.99 -9.18
CA SER A 53 0.24 18.47 -7.93
C SER A 53 1.01 17.25 -7.45
N LYS A 54 1.31 17.18 -6.15
CA LYS A 54 2.07 16.09 -5.54
C LYS A 54 1.33 15.51 -4.36
N VAL A 55 1.34 14.18 -4.25
CA VAL A 55 0.91 13.44 -3.06
C VAL A 55 2.04 12.57 -2.55
N ARG A 56 2.22 12.55 -1.24
CA ARG A 56 3.17 11.66 -0.60
C ARG A 56 2.65 10.24 -0.68
N THR A 57 3.40 9.35 -1.31
CA THR A 57 2.95 8.01 -1.65
C THR A 57 3.86 6.96 -1.02
N TYR A 58 3.26 6.00 -0.35
CA TYR A 58 3.93 4.81 0.15
C TYR A 58 3.44 3.56 -0.58
N THR A 59 4.38 2.66 -0.89
CA THR A 59 4.08 1.32 -1.39
C THR A 59 4.92 0.26 -0.67
N PRO A 60 4.29 -0.77 -0.09
CA PRO A 60 5.00 -1.90 0.52
C PRO A 60 5.51 -2.93 -0.51
N GLY A 61 5.30 -2.69 -1.81
CA GLY A 61 5.38 -3.72 -2.84
C GLY A 61 4.06 -4.48 -2.93
N HIS A 62 4.03 -5.72 -2.50
CA HIS A 62 2.77 -6.47 -2.37
C HIS A 62 2.09 -6.18 -1.02
N TYR A 63 0.79 -5.93 -1.03
CA TYR A 63 0.04 -5.50 0.16
C TYR A 63 -0.01 -6.53 1.30
N ILE A 64 0.16 -7.83 1.02
CA ILE A 64 0.22 -8.88 2.06
C ILE A 64 1.66 -9.23 2.50
N TYR A 65 2.66 -8.51 2.01
CA TYR A 65 4.05 -8.90 2.22
C TYR A 65 4.44 -9.00 3.70
N PHE A 66 4.12 -7.97 4.48
CA PHE A 66 4.44 -7.98 5.91
C PHE A 66 3.60 -8.98 6.71
N TYR A 67 2.37 -9.24 6.30
CA TYR A 67 1.57 -10.31 6.88
C TYR A 67 2.27 -11.67 6.72
N ASN A 68 2.78 -11.97 5.54
CA ASN A 68 3.49 -13.21 5.28
C ASN A 68 4.76 -13.36 6.12
N ILE A 69 5.43 -12.24 6.44
CA ILE A 69 6.57 -12.26 7.37
C ILE A 69 6.10 -12.62 8.78
N MET A 70 5.03 -11.98 9.25
CA MET A 70 4.53 -12.19 10.60
C MET A 70 3.86 -13.55 10.82
N ALA A 71 3.44 -14.21 9.75
CA ALA A 71 2.91 -15.57 9.81
C ALA A 71 4.01 -16.64 9.96
N LYS A 72 5.30 -16.26 9.84
CA LYS A 72 6.42 -17.17 10.04
C LYS A 72 6.68 -17.42 11.53
N GLU A 73 7.46 -18.46 11.81
CA GLU A 73 8.05 -18.68 13.13
C GLU A 73 8.83 -17.46 13.61
N ASP A 74 8.82 -17.19 14.92
CA ASP A 74 9.35 -15.96 15.52
C ASP A 74 10.79 -15.63 15.06
N THR A 75 11.70 -16.61 15.06
CA THR A 75 13.09 -16.40 14.61
C THR A 75 13.17 -16.04 13.12
N ALA A 76 12.39 -16.70 12.29
CA ALA A 76 12.36 -16.43 10.86
C ALA A 76 11.74 -15.05 10.58
N ALA A 77 10.69 -14.67 11.30
CA ALA A 77 10.07 -13.34 11.21
C ALA A 77 11.05 -12.22 11.61
N VAL A 78 11.78 -12.40 12.71
CA VAL A 78 12.82 -11.44 13.17
C VAL A 78 13.94 -11.29 12.13
N LYS A 79 14.41 -12.39 11.57
CA LYS A 79 15.47 -12.37 10.53
C LYS A 79 14.99 -11.65 9.27
N GLU A 80 13.78 -11.90 8.84
CA GLU A 80 13.20 -11.28 7.64
C GLU A 80 12.96 -9.77 7.85
N LEU A 81 12.34 -9.38 8.96
CA LEU A 81 12.15 -7.97 9.29
C LEU A 81 13.48 -7.23 9.49
N GLY A 82 14.50 -7.90 10.02
CA GLY A 82 15.85 -7.34 10.09
C GLY A 82 16.41 -7.02 8.71
N LYS A 83 16.29 -7.93 7.75
CA LYS A 83 16.68 -7.68 6.36
C LYS A 83 15.91 -6.53 5.73
N GLU A 84 14.60 -6.49 5.95
CA GLU A 84 13.74 -5.42 5.47
C GLU A 84 14.17 -4.05 6.02
N SER A 85 14.50 -4.00 7.31
CA SER A 85 14.98 -2.78 7.94
C SER A 85 16.28 -2.29 7.30
N ILE A 86 17.23 -3.19 7.03
CA ILE A 86 18.49 -2.84 6.36
C ILE A 86 18.23 -2.30 4.96
N LEU A 87 17.40 -2.98 4.17
CA LEU A 87 17.06 -2.54 2.83
C LEU A 87 16.38 -1.16 2.83
N TRP A 88 15.48 -0.94 3.77
CA TRP A 88 14.80 0.35 3.94
C TRP A 88 15.80 1.46 4.29
N TYR A 89 16.64 1.25 5.29
CA TYR A 89 17.64 2.22 5.70
C TYR A 89 18.69 2.51 4.61
N THR A 90 19.06 1.51 3.83
CA THR A 90 19.97 1.70 2.70
C THR A 90 19.32 2.55 1.62
N LYS A 91 18.06 2.30 1.30
CA LYS A 91 17.32 3.03 0.27
C LYS A 91 17.10 4.50 0.64
N TYR A 92 16.90 4.81 1.91
CA TYR A 92 16.58 6.16 2.41
C TYR A 92 17.67 6.73 3.33
N ASN A 93 18.93 6.35 3.10
CA ASN A 93 20.04 6.76 3.96
C ASN A 93 20.23 8.28 4.04
N ASP A 94 19.91 9.00 2.98
CA ASP A 94 20.01 10.47 2.92
C ASP A 94 18.88 11.18 3.66
N ILE A 95 17.84 10.45 4.04
CA ILE A 95 16.69 10.99 4.78
C ILE A 95 16.93 10.72 6.26
N LYS A 96 17.62 11.63 6.91
CA LYS A 96 18.10 11.47 8.31
C LYS A 96 17.04 11.00 9.30
N GLN A 97 15.81 11.41 9.13
CA GLN A 97 14.71 11.09 10.04
C GLN A 97 13.97 9.81 9.67
N ALA A 98 14.01 9.36 8.42
CA ALA A 98 13.44 8.07 8.02
C ALA A 98 14.14 6.87 8.66
N LYS A 99 15.28 7.08 9.33
CA LYS A 99 15.98 6.05 10.11
C LYS A 99 15.21 5.59 11.34
N THR A 100 14.25 6.38 11.81
CA THR A 100 13.51 6.08 13.04
C THR A 100 12.20 5.33 12.81
N VAL A 101 11.70 5.32 11.57
CA VAL A 101 10.42 4.69 11.24
C VAL A 101 10.56 3.86 9.97
N MET A 102 10.25 2.58 10.07
CA MET A 102 10.09 1.69 8.93
C MET A 102 8.62 1.39 8.73
N PRO A 103 8.04 1.79 7.60
CA PRO A 103 6.65 1.47 7.33
C PRO A 103 6.47 -0.01 7.02
N ALA A 104 5.54 -0.62 7.74
CA ALA A 104 5.07 -1.96 7.49
C ALA A 104 3.57 -1.91 7.28
N MET A 105 3.09 -2.35 6.14
CA MET A 105 1.67 -2.38 5.85
C MET A 105 1.12 -3.78 6.07
N LEU A 106 0.01 -3.82 6.81
CA LEU A 106 -0.82 -5.00 6.99
C LEU A 106 -2.15 -4.77 6.30
N ASN A 107 -2.47 -5.61 5.36
CA ASN A 107 -3.76 -5.60 4.70
C ASN A 107 -4.32 -7.02 4.58
N TYR A 108 -5.60 -7.15 4.90
CA TYR A 108 -6.33 -8.42 4.93
C TYR A 108 -7.41 -8.53 3.87
N GLU A 109 -7.40 -7.72 2.85
CA GLU A 109 -8.44 -7.73 1.81
C GLU A 109 -8.70 -9.11 1.21
N LEU A 110 -7.68 -9.96 1.15
CA LEU A 110 -7.82 -11.33 0.64
C LEU A 110 -8.02 -12.37 1.73
N SER A 111 -8.16 -11.97 2.95
CA SER A 111 -8.37 -12.89 4.06
C SER A 111 -9.84 -13.28 4.15
N TRP A 112 -10.15 -14.45 3.69
CA TRP A 112 -11.42 -15.14 3.94
C TRP A 112 -11.51 -15.70 5.36
N ASP A 113 -10.37 -15.77 6.06
CA ASP A 113 -10.25 -16.25 7.41
C ASP A 113 -9.95 -15.09 8.35
N GLN A 114 -10.77 -14.89 9.36
CA GLN A 114 -10.63 -13.81 10.34
C GLN A 114 -9.51 -14.04 11.39
N LYS A 115 -8.90 -15.21 11.41
CA LYS A 115 -7.75 -15.51 12.29
C LYS A 115 -6.54 -14.57 12.12
N PRO A 116 -6.24 -14.02 10.94
CA PRO A 116 -5.11 -13.13 10.74
C PRO A 116 -5.04 -11.95 11.72
N VAL A 117 -6.17 -11.36 12.08
CA VAL A 117 -6.20 -10.19 12.98
C VAL A 117 -5.68 -10.56 14.37
N ALA A 118 -6.12 -11.68 14.92
CA ALA A 118 -5.64 -12.16 16.23
C ALA A 118 -4.14 -12.47 16.20
N ASN A 119 -3.66 -13.11 15.13
CA ASN A 119 -2.25 -13.44 14.98
C ASN A 119 -1.36 -12.18 14.90
N THR A 120 -1.82 -11.13 14.24
CA THR A 120 -1.05 -9.88 14.15
C THR A 120 -0.98 -9.12 15.46
N LEU A 121 -2.05 -9.09 16.24
CA LEU A 121 -2.02 -8.52 17.59
C LEU A 121 -1.03 -9.29 18.47
N GLN A 122 -1.09 -10.63 18.43
CA GLN A 122 -0.14 -11.48 19.16
C GLN A 122 1.30 -11.27 18.69
N PHE A 123 1.52 -11.09 17.38
CA PHE A 123 2.85 -10.81 16.83
C PHE A 123 3.44 -9.52 17.40
N LYS A 124 2.67 -8.43 17.43
CA LYS A 124 3.12 -7.17 18.03
C LYS A 124 3.59 -7.37 19.45
N ASP A 125 2.78 -8.05 20.27
CA ASP A 125 3.10 -8.28 21.67
C ASP A 125 4.33 -9.18 21.86
N LYS A 126 4.44 -10.23 21.07
CA LYS A 126 5.62 -11.09 21.06
C LYS A 126 6.88 -10.33 20.64
N TRP A 127 6.80 -9.61 19.51
CA TRP A 127 7.91 -8.83 18.97
C TRP A 127 8.45 -7.83 20.00
N ASN A 128 7.58 -7.04 20.60
CA ASN A 128 7.97 -6.01 21.56
C ASN A 128 8.55 -6.57 22.88
N ARG A 129 8.39 -7.88 23.13
CA ARG A 129 8.98 -8.58 24.29
C ARG A 129 10.29 -9.29 23.98
N VAL A 130 10.67 -9.41 22.71
CA VAL A 130 11.91 -10.09 22.30
C VAL A 130 13.12 -9.29 22.79
N GLN A 131 13.88 -9.87 23.72
CA GLN A 131 15.12 -9.29 24.23
C GLN A 131 16.34 -10.10 23.83
N TYR A 132 16.15 -11.34 23.43
CA TYR A 132 17.20 -12.28 23.07
C TYR A 132 16.80 -13.06 21.83
N ILE A 133 17.77 -13.30 20.96
CA ILE A 133 17.63 -14.20 19.81
C ILE A 133 18.75 -15.25 19.85
N ARG A 134 18.49 -16.38 19.22
CA ARG A 134 19.49 -17.42 18.99
C ARG A 134 19.70 -17.55 17.48
N LYS A 135 20.96 -17.47 17.06
CA LYS A 135 21.31 -17.74 15.67
C LYS A 135 21.14 -19.23 15.38
N GLU A 136 20.72 -19.55 14.17
CA GLU A 136 20.57 -20.92 13.71
C GLU A 136 21.95 -21.65 13.80
N GLY A 137 21.97 -22.81 14.46
CA GLY A 137 23.21 -23.58 14.70
C GLY A 137 24.03 -23.17 15.91
N GLU A 138 23.70 -22.07 16.59
CA GLU A 138 24.42 -21.63 17.80
C GLU A 138 23.64 -21.99 19.07
N MET A 139 24.37 -22.34 20.13
CA MET A 139 23.74 -22.62 21.45
C MET A 139 23.58 -21.35 22.30
N LYS A 140 24.19 -20.25 21.91
CA LYS A 140 24.24 -19.00 22.68
C LYS A 140 23.11 -18.06 22.30
N TRP A 141 22.44 -17.50 23.30
CA TRP A 141 21.48 -16.42 23.15
C TRP A 141 22.19 -15.06 23.14
N GLU A 142 21.88 -14.24 22.17
CA GLU A 142 22.40 -12.87 22.07
C GLU A 142 21.29 -11.87 22.42
N LYS A 143 21.64 -10.88 23.24
CA LYS A 143 20.75 -9.78 23.55
C LYS A 143 20.57 -8.90 22.33
N VAL A 144 19.35 -8.57 22.01
CA VAL A 144 18.99 -7.69 20.88
C VAL A 144 18.16 -6.50 21.36
N ASN A 145 18.30 -5.40 20.65
CA ASN A 145 17.44 -4.23 20.80
C ASN A 145 16.69 -4.03 19.47
N LEU A 146 15.52 -4.64 19.39
CA LEU A 146 14.67 -4.53 18.21
C LEU A 146 13.89 -3.21 18.20
N PRO A 147 13.63 -2.63 17.03
CA PRO A 147 12.73 -1.49 16.92
C PRO A 147 11.34 -1.86 17.43
N LYS A 148 10.68 -0.93 18.08
CA LYS A 148 9.31 -1.12 18.58
C LYS A 148 8.35 -1.27 17.40
N PHE A 149 7.49 -2.27 17.47
CA PHE A 149 6.43 -2.49 16.49
C PHE A 149 5.13 -1.88 17.00
N GLU A 150 4.51 -1.04 16.18
CA GLU A 150 3.24 -0.38 16.51
C GLU A 150 2.25 -0.45 15.36
N TYR A 151 0.96 -0.52 15.70
CA TYR A 151 -0.10 -0.33 14.73
C TYR A 151 -0.45 1.16 14.65
N ALA A 152 -0.71 1.62 13.45
CA ALA A 152 -1.07 3.00 13.21
C ALA A 152 -2.14 3.09 12.10
N THR A 153 -2.94 4.12 12.14
CA THR A 153 -3.71 4.54 10.98
C THR A 153 -2.77 5.10 9.91
N ALA A 154 -3.23 5.18 8.66
CA ALA A 154 -2.45 5.78 7.60
C ALA A 154 -2.04 7.23 7.93
N ASP A 155 -2.96 8.01 8.49
CA ASP A 155 -2.69 9.39 8.88
C ASP A 155 -1.60 9.47 9.96
N ASN A 156 -1.70 8.65 11.01
CA ASN A 156 -0.69 8.60 12.07
C ASN A 156 0.69 8.16 11.54
N PHE A 157 0.71 7.19 10.63
CA PHE A 157 1.94 6.78 9.97
C PHE A 157 2.59 7.94 9.21
N PHE A 158 1.83 8.63 8.36
CA PHE A 158 2.36 9.74 7.58
C PHE A 158 2.73 10.95 8.44
N ASN A 159 1.99 11.24 9.51
CA ASN A 159 2.34 12.29 10.46
C ASN A 159 3.67 12.02 11.16
N THR A 160 3.94 10.76 11.50
CA THR A 160 5.24 10.37 12.08
C THR A 160 6.40 10.62 11.11
N LEU A 161 6.14 10.59 9.80
CA LEU A 161 7.11 10.86 8.75
C LEU A 161 7.26 12.34 8.39
N ASP A 162 6.44 13.24 8.91
CA ASP A 162 6.37 14.63 8.45
C ASP A 162 7.70 15.38 8.48
N HIS A 163 8.52 15.13 9.47
CA HIS A 163 9.83 15.75 9.59
C HIS A 163 10.90 15.13 8.67
N SER A 164 10.64 13.96 8.11
CA SER A 164 11.62 13.19 7.33
C SER A 164 11.38 13.19 5.81
N THR A 165 10.32 13.83 5.35
CA THR A 165 9.86 13.66 3.96
C THR A 165 10.27 14.76 2.99
N LYS A 166 11.06 15.74 3.41
CA LYS A 166 11.43 16.89 2.58
C LYS A 166 12.26 16.54 1.33
N ASN A 167 13.02 15.48 1.40
CA ASN A 167 13.95 15.04 0.34
C ASN A 167 13.52 13.72 -0.31
N LEU A 168 12.23 13.39 -0.29
CA LEU A 168 11.73 12.22 -0.98
C LEU A 168 11.89 12.37 -2.51
N PRO A 169 12.23 11.29 -3.21
CA PRO A 169 12.28 11.30 -4.67
C PRO A 169 10.90 11.65 -5.24
N GLU A 170 10.89 12.35 -6.36
CA GLU A 170 9.69 12.64 -7.14
C GLU A 170 9.58 11.64 -8.27
N ILE A 171 8.40 11.06 -8.43
CA ILE A 171 8.10 10.10 -9.49
C ILE A 171 6.90 10.62 -10.27
N GLU A 172 7.03 10.67 -11.59
CA GLU A 172 5.98 11.07 -12.52
C GLU A 172 5.45 9.85 -13.31
N GLY A 173 4.35 10.05 -14.02
CA GLY A 173 3.78 9.07 -14.91
C GLY A 173 2.72 8.18 -14.30
N GLU A 174 2.19 7.30 -15.12
CA GLU A 174 1.19 6.33 -14.70
C GLU A 174 1.76 5.26 -13.77
N ARG A 175 0.89 4.70 -12.96
CA ARG A 175 1.13 3.43 -12.30
C ARG A 175 0.37 2.36 -13.08
N PRO A 176 1.01 1.71 -14.07
CA PRO A 176 0.31 0.87 -15.02
C PRO A 176 -0.35 -0.33 -14.35
N ASN A 177 -1.27 -0.93 -15.07
CA ASN A 177 -1.92 -2.17 -14.66
C ASN A 177 -0.90 -3.31 -14.64
N VAL A 178 -0.67 -3.89 -13.46
CA VAL A 178 0.20 -5.07 -13.31
C VAL A 178 -0.44 -6.37 -13.81
N TRP A 179 -1.73 -6.32 -14.15
CA TRP A 179 -2.50 -7.47 -14.66
C TRP A 179 -2.73 -7.40 -16.18
N LEU A 180 -1.75 -6.91 -16.91
CA LEU A 180 -1.83 -6.81 -18.37
C LEU A 180 -2.21 -8.13 -19.03
N TYR A 181 -1.83 -9.27 -18.46
CA TYR A 181 -2.20 -10.59 -18.93
C TYR A 181 -3.70 -10.90 -18.80
N ILE A 182 -4.41 -10.24 -17.85
CA ILE A 182 -5.87 -10.41 -17.68
C ILE A 182 -6.65 -9.52 -18.66
N HIS A 183 -6.14 -8.32 -18.93
CA HIS A 183 -6.81 -7.29 -19.71
C HIS A 183 -6.15 -7.05 -21.07
N GLY A 184 -5.15 -7.85 -21.41
CA GLY A 184 -4.32 -7.66 -22.60
C GLY A 184 -4.95 -8.13 -23.92
N PRO A 185 -4.16 -8.21 -24.99
CA PRO A 185 -4.62 -8.48 -26.35
C PRO A 185 -5.43 -9.77 -26.51
N SER A 186 -5.22 -10.76 -25.65
CA SER A 186 -5.95 -12.03 -25.67
C SER A 186 -7.47 -11.90 -25.45
N HIS A 187 -7.92 -10.77 -24.87
CA HIS A 187 -9.33 -10.52 -24.57
C HIS A 187 -9.91 -9.36 -25.38
N GLU A 188 -9.21 -8.85 -26.37
CA GLU A 188 -9.61 -7.69 -27.16
C GLU A 188 -11.04 -7.81 -27.71
N LYS A 189 -11.38 -8.96 -28.30
CA LYS A 189 -12.71 -9.22 -28.86
C LYS A 189 -13.80 -9.15 -27.81
N ALA A 190 -13.57 -9.75 -26.63
CA ALA A 190 -14.52 -9.75 -25.54
C ALA A 190 -14.71 -8.33 -24.96
N ILE A 191 -13.63 -7.60 -24.77
CA ILE A 191 -13.65 -6.21 -24.28
C ILE A 191 -14.37 -5.30 -25.27
N THR A 192 -14.10 -5.46 -26.57
CA THR A 192 -14.75 -4.69 -27.63
C THR A 192 -16.24 -5.00 -27.69
N ALA A 193 -16.63 -6.26 -27.57
CA ALA A 193 -18.03 -6.67 -27.52
C ALA A 193 -18.76 -6.10 -26.28
N SER A 194 -18.12 -6.16 -25.11
CA SER A 194 -18.65 -5.56 -23.89
C SER A 194 -18.89 -4.06 -24.05
N ARG A 195 -17.90 -3.31 -24.53
CA ARG A 195 -18.04 -1.86 -24.77
C ARG A 195 -19.13 -1.51 -25.77
N LYS A 196 -19.29 -2.32 -26.82
CA LYS A 196 -20.41 -2.16 -27.77
C LYS A 196 -21.75 -2.43 -27.08
N GLY A 197 -21.82 -3.45 -26.23
CA GLY A 197 -22.99 -3.74 -25.39
C GLY A 197 -23.38 -2.56 -24.52
N ASP A 198 -22.41 -1.98 -23.81
CA ASP A 198 -22.62 -0.82 -22.94
C ASP A 198 -23.19 0.40 -23.65
N LEU A 199 -22.89 0.56 -24.95
CA LEU A 199 -23.44 1.65 -25.79
C LEU A 199 -24.80 1.31 -26.38
N LEU A 200 -24.96 0.05 -26.80
CA LEU A 200 -26.17 -0.35 -27.55
C LEU A 200 -27.35 -0.73 -26.65
N LEU A 201 -27.08 -1.27 -25.46
CA LEU A 201 -28.13 -1.69 -24.54
C LEU A 201 -29.02 -0.51 -24.10
N PRO A 202 -28.49 0.62 -23.62
CA PRO A 202 -29.30 1.76 -23.24
C PRO A 202 -30.10 2.35 -24.42
N ALA A 203 -29.50 2.33 -25.63
CA ALA A 203 -30.21 2.77 -26.83
C ALA A 203 -31.37 1.83 -27.18
N ALA A 204 -31.16 0.53 -27.11
CA ALA A 204 -32.19 -0.48 -27.34
C ALA A 204 -33.31 -0.40 -26.31
N GLU A 205 -33.00 -0.19 -25.05
CA GLU A 205 -33.95 0.00 -23.96
C GLU A 205 -34.80 1.27 -24.18
N ALA A 206 -34.15 2.38 -24.56
CA ALA A 206 -34.86 3.62 -24.89
C ALA A 206 -35.82 3.43 -26.07
N MET A 207 -35.39 2.76 -27.14
CA MET A 207 -36.23 2.46 -28.31
C MET A 207 -37.38 1.52 -27.97
N ALA A 208 -37.16 0.52 -27.14
CA ALA A 208 -38.21 -0.39 -26.68
C ALA A 208 -39.25 0.34 -25.83
N SER A 209 -38.82 1.22 -24.94
CA SER A 209 -39.70 2.04 -24.11
C SER A 209 -40.57 3.01 -24.96
N TYR A 210 -39.99 3.57 -26.00
CA TYR A 210 -40.76 4.44 -26.95
C TYR A 210 -41.83 3.69 -27.73
N ARG A 211 -41.70 2.39 -27.89
CA ARG A 211 -42.64 1.55 -28.65
C ARG A 211 -43.84 1.11 -27.82
N ILE A 212 -43.77 1.28 -26.52
CA ILE A 212 -44.83 0.90 -25.56
C ILE A 212 -45.71 2.10 -25.21
N MET A 213 -45.26 3.33 -25.52
CA MET A 213 -46.09 4.55 -25.44
C MET A 213 -46.89 4.75 -26.71
#